data_6d7007820ecd2375f31a7623524d3251
#
_entry.id   6d7007820ecd2375f31a7623524d3251
#
_cell.length_a   1.000
_cell.length_b   1.000
_cell.length_c   1.000
_cell.angle_alpha   90.00
_cell.angle_beta   90.00
_cell.angle_gamma   90.00
#
_symmetry.space_group_name_H-M   'P 1'
#
loop_
_entity.id
_entity.type
_entity.pdbx_description
1 polymer ?
#
loop_
_entity_poly.entity_id
_entity_poly.type
_entity_poly.pdbx_seq_one_letter_code
_entity_poly.pdbx_strand_id
1 'polypeptide(L)'
;MIDVRRRSWPLSWPGRLGRAVDPYVAALLGTVALAALLPASGAAATAVGDAADIAIGLLFFLYGSRLSTREALNGLRQWRLHLVVGASTFVLFPLLGLAARGLAPFLLTDRLYTGLLFLCVVPSTVQSSVALTSTARGNVPAAICAGTYSSLLGMIVTPLLAAWLIGSDVRFSANGLLAIATQLLLPFLAGQALRRWTAPFIGRHKKVLALLDRGSILLVVYTAFSRGMTEGIWNQITPARLVALLGLAAAVLGLALTTTSFTARRLGFRREDRVTIVFCGSNKSLATGLPMAAVLFGDAAGPVILPLMLFHQLQLMVCAIIAGRWSRRAPEAASAQGERVQITEVRG
;
A
#
# COMPACT_ATOMS: atom_id res chain seq x y z
N MET A 1 19.86 31.58 -16.23
CA MET A 1 18.62 32.30 -15.92
C MET A 1 17.49 31.49 -16.56
N ILE A 2 16.97 30.50 -15.86
CA ILE A 2 15.93 29.56 -16.36
C ILE A 2 14.63 29.91 -15.66
N ASP A 3 13.69 30.45 -16.43
CA ASP A 3 12.37 30.88 -16.04
C ASP A 3 11.51 29.69 -15.58
N VAL A 4 11.41 29.46 -14.27
CA VAL A 4 10.53 28.49 -13.64
C VAL A 4 9.15 29.12 -13.52
N ARG A 5 8.41 29.19 -14.63
CA ARG A 5 6.98 29.52 -14.59
C ARG A 5 6.27 28.51 -13.71
N ARG A 6 5.78 28.98 -12.59
CA ARG A 6 4.82 28.31 -11.71
C ARG A 6 3.62 27.82 -12.55
N ARG A 7 3.63 26.55 -12.93
CA ARG A 7 2.38 25.90 -13.34
C ARG A 7 1.56 25.67 -12.09
N SER A 8 0.70 26.62 -11.79
CA SER A 8 -0.42 26.41 -10.89
C SER A 8 -1.29 25.30 -11.48
N TRP A 9 -1.28 24.15 -10.84
CA TRP A 9 -2.24 23.09 -11.13
C TRP A 9 -3.61 23.61 -10.65
N PRO A 10 -4.62 23.67 -11.51
CA PRO A 10 -5.95 24.06 -11.08
C PRO A 10 -6.56 22.88 -10.31
N LEU A 11 -6.37 22.86 -8.99
CA LEU A 11 -7.15 22.05 -8.05
C LEU A 11 -8.42 22.81 -7.70
N SER A 12 -9.25 23.12 -8.67
CA SER A 12 -10.66 23.38 -8.44
C SER A 12 -11.35 22.02 -8.27
N TRP A 13 -11.56 21.61 -7.01
CA TRP A 13 -12.56 20.62 -6.67
C TRP A 13 -13.89 21.33 -6.45
N PRO A 14 -14.78 21.39 -7.46
CA PRO A 14 -16.16 21.75 -7.21
C PRO A 14 -16.85 20.54 -6.59
N GLY A 15 -17.61 20.77 -5.55
CA GLY A 15 -18.43 19.78 -4.89
C GLY A 15 -19.34 19.05 -5.87
N ARG A 16 -19.07 17.77 -6.04
CA ARG A 16 -20.01 16.74 -6.46
C ARG A 16 -19.61 15.45 -5.78
N LEU A 17 -20.38 15.06 -4.78
CA LEU A 17 -20.38 13.73 -4.16
C LEU A 17 -20.72 12.58 -5.16
N GLY A 18 -20.65 12.82 -6.46
CA GLY A 18 -21.10 11.94 -7.52
C GLY A 18 -20.03 11.28 -8.40
N ARG A 19 -18.72 11.39 -8.05
CA ARG A 19 -17.65 10.61 -8.70
C ARG A 19 -16.68 10.07 -7.64
N ALA A 20 -17.22 9.27 -6.73
CA ALA A 20 -16.52 8.87 -5.51
C ALA A 20 -15.79 7.53 -5.61
N VAL A 21 -15.75 6.86 -6.74
CA VAL A 21 -15.00 5.61 -6.89
C VAL A 21 -13.85 5.85 -7.87
N ASP A 22 -12.62 5.67 -7.37
CA ASP A 22 -11.43 5.65 -8.24
C ASP A 22 -11.64 4.60 -9.35
N PRO A 23 -11.39 4.93 -10.64
CA PRO A 23 -11.55 3.99 -11.74
C PRO A 23 -10.80 2.67 -11.54
N TYR A 24 -9.68 2.69 -10.84
CA TYR A 24 -8.92 1.48 -10.51
C TYR A 24 -9.63 0.62 -9.46
N VAL A 25 -10.27 1.26 -8.47
CA VAL A 25 -11.12 0.57 -7.49
C VAL A 25 -12.33 -0.06 -8.17
N ALA A 26 -12.98 0.67 -9.08
CA ALA A 26 -14.08 0.13 -9.88
C ALA A 26 -13.62 -1.09 -10.70
N ALA A 27 -12.42 -1.04 -11.29
CA ALA A 27 -11.83 -2.16 -12.02
C ALA A 27 -11.54 -3.36 -11.10
N LEU A 28 -11.03 -3.14 -9.87
CA LEU A 28 -10.83 -4.20 -8.88
C LEU A 28 -12.15 -4.89 -8.49
N LEU A 29 -13.18 -4.10 -8.17
CA LEU A 29 -14.50 -4.64 -7.83
C LEU A 29 -15.14 -5.36 -9.02
N GLY A 30 -14.99 -4.81 -10.24
CA GLY A 30 -15.43 -5.45 -11.48
C GLY A 30 -14.71 -6.78 -11.73
N THR A 31 -13.41 -6.86 -11.40
CA THR A 31 -12.62 -8.09 -11.50
C THR A 31 -13.10 -9.15 -10.50
N VAL A 32 -13.42 -8.75 -9.27
CA VAL A 32 -14.02 -9.64 -8.26
C VAL A 32 -15.39 -10.15 -8.74
N ALA A 33 -16.25 -9.26 -9.27
CA ALA A 33 -17.53 -9.63 -9.82
C ALA A 33 -17.39 -10.59 -11.03
N LEU A 34 -16.42 -10.31 -11.90
CA LEU A 34 -16.12 -11.20 -13.05
C LEU A 34 -15.67 -12.58 -12.55
N ALA A 35 -14.79 -12.65 -11.57
CA ALA A 35 -14.35 -13.92 -10.98
C ALA A 35 -15.50 -14.70 -10.30
N ALA A 36 -16.48 -13.97 -9.75
CA ALA A 36 -17.67 -14.58 -9.15
C ALA A 36 -18.65 -15.14 -10.19
N LEU A 37 -18.83 -14.43 -11.32
CA LEU A 37 -19.77 -14.82 -12.38
C LEU A 37 -19.18 -15.83 -13.36
N LEU A 38 -17.89 -15.72 -13.64
CA LEU A 38 -17.15 -16.52 -14.62
C LEU A 38 -15.83 -17.00 -14.01
N PRO A 39 -15.85 -17.91 -13.02
CA PRO A 39 -14.62 -18.43 -12.44
C PRO A 39 -13.88 -19.31 -13.46
N ALA A 40 -12.57 -19.11 -13.57
CA ALA A 40 -11.72 -19.94 -14.41
C ALA A 40 -11.67 -21.36 -13.85
N SER A 41 -11.82 -22.37 -14.72
CA SER A 41 -11.79 -23.78 -14.35
C SER A 41 -10.98 -24.60 -15.37
N GLY A 42 -10.52 -25.79 -14.99
CA GLY A 42 -9.77 -26.68 -15.87
C GLY A 42 -8.52 -26.01 -16.46
N ALA A 43 -8.27 -26.19 -17.76
CA ALA A 43 -7.12 -25.64 -18.47
C ALA A 43 -7.05 -24.10 -18.44
N ALA A 44 -8.21 -23.42 -18.40
CA ALA A 44 -8.24 -21.97 -18.28
C ALA A 44 -7.71 -21.49 -16.91
N ALA A 45 -8.02 -22.21 -15.83
CA ALA A 45 -7.48 -21.88 -14.50
C ALA A 45 -5.96 -22.00 -14.44
N THR A 46 -5.40 -23.04 -15.07
CA THR A 46 -3.95 -23.22 -15.17
C THR A 46 -3.30 -22.09 -15.98
N ALA A 47 -3.83 -21.80 -17.17
CA ALA A 47 -3.26 -20.75 -18.03
C ALA A 47 -3.32 -19.36 -17.38
N VAL A 48 -4.41 -19.02 -16.69
CA VAL A 48 -4.55 -17.75 -15.95
C VAL A 48 -3.63 -17.72 -14.74
N GLY A 49 -3.44 -18.86 -14.06
CA GLY A 49 -2.50 -19.02 -12.96
C GLY A 49 -1.05 -18.74 -13.41
N ASP A 50 -0.61 -19.40 -14.46
CA ASP A 50 0.75 -19.21 -15.02
C ASP A 50 0.96 -17.77 -15.46
N ALA A 51 -0.04 -17.16 -16.09
CA ALA A 51 0.00 -15.75 -16.48
C ALA A 51 0.09 -14.81 -15.26
N ALA A 52 -0.59 -15.14 -14.14
CA ALA A 52 -0.50 -14.38 -12.90
C ALA A 52 0.90 -14.50 -12.28
N ASP A 53 1.51 -15.67 -12.28
CA ASP A 53 2.87 -15.87 -11.77
C ASP A 53 3.92 -15.09 -12.56
N ILE A 54 3.82 -15.09 -13.90
CA ILE A 54 4.66 -14.26 -14.77
C ILE A 54 4.42 -12.76 -14.47
N ALA A 55 3.16 -12.35 -14.31
CA ALA A 55 2.80 -10.96 -14.00
C ALA A 55 3.36 -10.51 -12.65
N ILE A 56 3.37 -11.38 -11.62
CA ILE A 56 3.98 -11.11 -10.32
C ILE A 56 5.49 -10.90 -10.48
N GLY A 57 6.19 -11.80 -11.16
CA GLY A 57 7.63 -11.66 -11.40
C GLY A 57 7.97 -10.36 -12.13
N LEU A 58 7.18 -10.00 -13.15
CA LEU A 58 7.36 -8.75 -13.90
C LEU A 58 7.11 -7.51 -13.03
N LEU A 59 6.09 -7.53 -12.15
CA LEU A 59 5.84 -6.46 -11.18
C LEU A 59 7.04 -6.23 -10.27
N PHE A 60 7.59 -7.28 -9.68
CA PHE A 60 8.74 -7.16 -8.77
C PHE A 60 10.01 -6.74 -9.51
N PHE A 61 10.22 -7.20 -10.75
CA PHE A 61 11.28 -6.70 -11.62
C PHE A 61 11.16 -5.19 -11.86
N LEU A 62 9.97 -4.70 -12.19
CA LEU A 62 9.72 -3.28 -12.40
C LEU A 62 9.90 -2.47 -11.10
N TYR A 63 9.51 -3.01 -9.95
CA TYR A 63 9.76 -2.36 -8.66
C TYR A 63 11.26 -2.21 -8.39
N GLY A 64 12.06 -3.26 -8.64
CA GLY A 64 13.51 -3.20 -8.57
C GLY A 64 14.10 -2.16 -9.51
N SER A 65 13.67 -2.15 -10.77
CA SER A 65 14.17 -1.25 -11.81
C SER A 65 13.85 0.23 -11.52
N ARG A 66 12.75 0.53 -10.84
CA ARG A 66 12.31 1.91 -10.50
C ARG A 66 13.00 2.47 -9.28
N LEU A 67 13.54 1.62 -8.42
CA LEU A 67 14.13 2.05 -7.15
C LEU A 67 15.43 2.82 -7.38
N SER A 68 15.46 4.09 -6.95
CA SER A 68 16.67 4.91 -6.98
C SER A 68 17.51 4.71 -5.73
N THR A 69 18.68 4.07 -5.87
CA THR A 69 19.65 3.89 -4.78
C THR A 69 20.09 5.24 -4.19
N ARG A 70 20.24 6.28 -5.02
CA ARG A 70 20.62 7.62 -4.59
C ARG A 70 19.54 8.30 -3.74
N GLU A 71 18.27 8.16 -4.12
CA GLU A 71 17.13 8.66 -3.33
C GLU A 71 17.00 7.91 -2.02
N ALA A 72 17.22 6.58 -2.03
CA ALA A 72 17.26 5.78 -0.83
C ALA A 72 18.35 6.27 0.13
N LEU A 73 19.60 6.47 -0.33
CA LEU A 73 20.69 6.96 0.51
C LEU A 73 20.44 8.37 1.05
N ASN A 74 19.87 9.28 0.25
CA ASN A 74 19.54 10.63 0.70
C ASN A 74 18.49 10.67 1.82
N GLY A 75 17.58 9.70 1.82
CA GLY A 75 16.56 9.54 2.86
C GLY A 75 17.13 9.19 4.23
N LEU A 76 18.33 8.60 4.32
CA LEU A 76 18.95 8.20 5.60
C LEU A 76 19.17 9.38 6.56
N ARG A 77 19.24 10.62 6.08
CA ARG A 77 19.34 11.82 6.94
C ARG A 77 18.14 11.98 7.88
N GLN A 78 16.97 11.41 7.55
CA GLN A 78 15.75 11.46 8.37
C GLN A 78 15.45 10.10 9.03
N TRP A 79 16.50 9.39 9.48
CA TRP A 79 16.40 8.05 10.04
C TRP A 79 15.37 7.91 11.17
N ARG A 80 15.21 8.94 12.03
CA ARG A 80 14.21 8.94 13.11
C ARG A 80 12.78 8.83 12.57
N LEU A 81 12.47 9.55 11.48
CA LEU A 81 11.17 9.49 10.82
C LEU A 81 10.93 8.07 10.24
N HIS A 82 11.95 7.55 9.53
CA HIS A 82 11.85 6.21 8.91
C HIS A 82 11.74 5.09 9.94
N LEU A 83 12.43 5.25 11.09
CA LEU A 83 12.30 4.31 12.20
C LEU A 83 10.88 4.29 12.77
N VAL A 84 10.26 5.45 12.98
CA VAL A 84 8.86 5.52 13.49
C VAL A 84 7.87 4.93 12.49
N VAL A 85 8.03 5.21 11.18
CA VAL A 85 7.19 4.62 10.13
C VAL A 85 7.39 3.11 10.06
N GLY A 86 8.64 2.62 10.09
CA GLY A 86 8.96 1.20 10.08
C GLY A 86 8.42 0.47 11.31
N ALA A 87 8.59 1.05 12.50
CA ALA A 87 8.04 0.51 13.75
C ALA A 87 6.50 0.48 13.72
N SER A 88 5.85 1.52 13.18
CA SER A 88 4.40 1.48 13.00
C SER A 88 3.99 0.36 12.05
N THR A 89 4.65 0.23 10.90
CA THR A 89 4.29 -0.73 9.86
C THR A 89 4.54 -2.18 10.28
N PHE A 90 5.69 -2.48 10.91
CA PHE A 90 6.18 -3.84 11.17
C PHE A 90 6.16 -4.27 12.64
N VAL A 91 5.78 -3.37 13.57
CA VAL A 91 5.60 -3.71 14.99
C VAL A 91 4.20 -3.36 15.46
N LEU A 92 3.77 -2.09 15.34
CA LEU A 92 2.46 -1.67 15.82
C LEU A 92 1.33 -2.44 15.15
N PHE A 93 1.30 -2.50 13.82
CA PHE A 93 0.25 -3.21 13.09
C PHE A 93 0.20 -4.71 13.43
N PRO A 94 1.31 -5.48 13.41
CA PRO A 94 1.31 -6.86 13.89
C PRO A 94 0.76 -7.03 15.29
N LEU A 95 1.12 -6.14 16.24
CA LEU A 95 0.58 -6.16 17.58
C LEU A 95 -0.93 -5.90 17.62
N LEU A 96 -1.45 -4.97 16.79
CA LEU A 96 -2.88 -4.74 16.66
C LEU A 96 -3.61 -5.96 16.08
N GLY A 97 -3.00 -6.62 15.08
CA GLY A 97 -3.53 -7.87 14.52
C GLY A 97 -3.57 -9.00 15.55
N LEU A 98 -2.53 -9.15 16.37
CA LEU A 98 -2.49 -10.11 17.47
C LEU A 98 -3.52 -9.76 18.58
N ALA A 99 -3.65 -8.48 18.92
CA ALA A 99 -4.66 -8.04 19.90
C ALA A 99 -6.09 -8.36 19.45
N ALA A 100 -6.34 -8.34 18.13
CA ALA A 100 -7.64 -8.73 17.57
C ALA A 100 -7.93 -10.23 17.71
N ARG A 101 -6.93 -11.08 18.06
CA ARG A 101 -7.09 -12.53 18.20
C ARG A 101 -8.18 -12.91 19.22
N GLY A 102 -8.32 -12.13 20.30
CA GLY A 102 -9.33 -12.39 21.32
C GLY A 102 -10.77 -12.19 20.82
N LEU A 103 -10.99 -11.35 19.80
CA LEU A 103 -12.29 -11.07 19.20
C LEU A 103 -12.55 -11.90 17.93
N ALA A 104 -11.48 -12.35 17.26
CA ALA A 104 -11.56 -13.02 15.98
C ALA A 104 -12.47 -14.26 15.96
N PRO A 105 -12.41 -15.20 16.92
CA PRO A 105 -13.25 -16.41 16.91
C PRO A 105 -14.75 -16.12 16.92
N PHE A 106 -15.16 -14.99 17.47
CA PHE A 106 -16.56 -14.59 17.58
C PHE A 106 -17.04 -13.81 16.35
N LEU A 107 -16.13 -13.15 15.65
CA LEU A 107 -16.46 -12.17 14.61
C LEU A 107 -16.07 -12.63 13.20
N LEU A 108 -15.00 -13.40 13.06
CA LEU A 108 -14.40 -13.77 11.79
C LEU A 108 -14.28 -15.29 11.63
N THR A 109 -14.12 -15.74 10.39
CA THR A 109 -13.60 -17.09 10.12
C THR A 109 -12.08 -17.09 10.28
N ASP A 110 -11.46 -18.27 10.48
CA ASP A 110 -10.02 -18.39 10.61
C ASP A 110 -9.29 -17.80 9.38
N ARG A 111 -9.83 -18.03 8.17
CA ARG A 111 -9.28 -17.47 6.93
C ARG A 111 -9.35 -15.95 6.85
N LEU A 112 -10.45 -15.34 7.33
CA LEU A 112 -10.56 -13.88 7.40
C LEU A 112 -9.63 -13.28 8.45
N TYR A 113 -9.44 -13.98 9.57
CA TYR A 113 -8.47 -13.56 10.59
C TYR A 113 -7.03 -13.69 10.08
N THR A 114 -6.70 -14.78 9.39
CA THR A 114 -5.43 -14.92 8.66
C THR A 114 -5.19 -13.74 7.72
N GLY A 115 -6.21 -13.32 6.96
CA GLY A 115 -6.14 -12.15 6.10
C GLY A 115 -5.98 -10.83 6.86
N LEU A 116 -6.58 -10.69 8.04
CA LEU A 116 -6.36 -9.53 8.91
C LEU A 116 -4.92 -9.49 9.47
N LEU A 117 -4.37 -10.63 9.87
CA LEU A 117 -2.95 -10.73 10.26
C LEU A 117 -2.03 -10.41 9.09
N PHE A 118 -2.34 -10.94 7.90
CA PHE A 118 -1.57 -10.64 6.70
C PHE A 118 -1.61 -9.14 6.36
N LEU A 119 -2.77 -8.51 6.39
CA LEU A 119 -2.91 -7.05 6.27
C LEU A 119 -1.96 -6.31 7.23
N CYS A 120 -1.85 -6.78 8.48
CA CYS A 120 -1.03 -6.13 9.49
C CYS A 120 0.48 -6.23 9.20
N VAL A 121 0.94 -7.23 8.45
CA VAL A 121 2.38 -7.40 8.11
C VAL A 121 2.77 -6.83 6.74
N VAL A 122 1.80 -6.45 5.88
CA VAL A 122 2.06 -5.85 4.57
C VAL A 122 2.76 -4.48 4.71
N PRO A 123 3.70 -4.10 3.81
CA PRO A 123 4.38 -2.81 3.86
C PRO A 123 3.45 -1.62 3.60
N SER A 124 3.95 -0.43 3.90
CA SER A 124 3.27 0.82 3.58
C SER A 124 3.23 1.09 2.07
N THR A 125 2.24 1.89 1.64
CA THR A 125 2.11 2.30 0.23
C THR A 125 2.90 3.57 -0.07
N VAL A 126 3.53 3.64 -1.25
CA VAL A 126 4.20 4.87 -1.72
C VAL A 126 3.18 5.87 -2.28
N GLN A 127 2.36 5.41 -3.24
CA GLN A 127 1.51 6.30 -4.05
C GLN A 127 0.50 7.09 -3.22
N SER A 128 -0.34 6.41 -2.45
CA SER A 128 -1.37 7.08 -1.65
C SER A 128 -0.77 7.89 -0.50
N SER A 129 0.28 7.38 0.15
CA SER A 129 0.95 8.11 1.23
C SER A 129 1.57 9.42 0.74
N VAL A 130 2.21 9.42 -0.43
CA VAL A 130 2.77 10.63 -1.07
C VAL A 130 1.67 11.62 -1.46
N ALA A 131 0.59 11.14 -2.09
CA ALA A 131 -0.55 11.98 -2.48
C ALA A 131 -1.22 12.64 -1.27
N LEU A 132 -1.49 11.88 -0.21
CA LEU A 132 -2.10 12.36 1.03
C LEU A 132 -1.18 13.33 1.78
N THR A 133 0.13 13.03 1.83
CA THR A 133 1.14 13.91 2.42
C THR A 133 1.21 15.24 1.67
N SER A 134 1.21 15.22 0.35
CA SER A 134 1.18 16.42 -0.50
C SER A 134 -0.08 17.24 -0.27
N THR A 135 -1.26 16.61 -0.26
CA THR A 135 -2.54 17.26 0.01
C THR A 135 -2.56 17.95 1.37
N ALA A 136 -2.00 17.31 2.40
CA ALA A 136 -1.94 17.84 3.76
C ALA A 136 -0.75 18.80 3.99
N ARG A 137 -0.01 19.19 2.94
CA ARG A 137 1.20 20.03 3.00
C ARG A 137 2.26 19.47 3.96
N GLY A 138 2.53 18.16 3.87
CA GLY A 138 3.57 17.45 4.62
C GLY A 138 4.89 17.37 3.86
N ASN A 139 5.87 16.64 4.43
CA ASN A 139 7.20 16.42 3.86
C ASN A 139 7.13 15.32 2.78
N VAL A 140 6.86 15.71 1.53
CA VAL A 140 6.71 14.80 0.38
C VAL A 140 8.00 14.01 0.08
N PRO A 141 9.21 14.60 0.07
CA PRO A 141 10.45 13.84 -0.09
C PRO A 141 10.60 12.73 0.95
N ALA A 142 10.32 13.02 2.22
CA ALA A 142 10.36 12.02 3.28
C ALA A 142 9.30 10.92 3.09
N ALA A 143 8.11 11.25 2.56
CA ALA A 143 7.07 10.26 2.27
C ALA A 143 7.49 9.28 1.16
N ILE A 144 8.14 9.79 0.11
CA ILE A 144 8.70 8.95 -0.97
C ILE A 144 9.73 7.98 -0.39
N CYS A 145 10.68 8.48 0.40
CA CYS A 145 11.71 7.65 1.03
C CYS A 145 11.09 6.62 1.99
N ALA A 146 10.18 7.04 2.87
CA ALA A 146 9.55 6.15 3.86
C ALA A 146 8.77 5.02 3.21
N GLY A 147 7.96 5.31 2.18
CA GLY A 147 7.23 4.29 1.43
C GLY A 147 8.16 3.34 0.67
N THR A 148 9.24 3.87 0.10
CA THR A 148 10.27 3.08 -0.58
C THR A 148 10.98 2.13 0.39
N TYR A 149 11.45 2.63 1.54
CA TYR A 149 12.06 1.77 2.58
C TYR A 149 11.10 0.73 3.11
N SER A 150 9.84 1.12 3.36
CA SER A 150 8.83 0.17 3.81
C SER A 150 8.60 -0.94 2.79
N SER A 151 8.55 -0.62 1.51
CA SER A 151 8.38 -1.61 0.43
C SER A 151 9.60 -2.55 0.32
N LEU A 152 10.82 -2.00 0.43
CA LEU A 152 12.06 -2.78 0.41
C LEU A 152 12.17 -3.75 1.59
N LEU A 153 11.99 -3.21 2.79
CA LEU A 153 12.01 -4.02 4.02
C LEU A 153 10.88 -5.04 3.98
N GLY A 154 9.70 -4.66 3.47
CA GLY A 154 8.54 -5.51 3.37
C GLY A 154 8.74 -6.74 2.50
N MET A 155 9.60 -6.70 1.47
CA MET A 155 9.89 -7.89 0.67
C MET A 155 10.54 -9.02 1.48
N ILE A 156 11.26 -8.68 2.55
CA ILE A 156 11.90 -9.64 3.44
C ILE A 156 11.10 -9.83 4.73
N VAL A 157 10.73 -8.71 5.36
CA VAL A 157 10.08 -8.73 6.68
C VAL A 157 8.65 -9.25 6.63
N THR A 158 7.90 -8.94 5.57
CA THR A 158 6.49 -9.40 5.46
C THR A 158 6.39 -10.93 5.38
N PRO A 159 7.12 -11.66 4.53
CA PRO A 159 7.11 -13.11 4.54
C PRO A 159 7.54 -13.71 5.89
N LEU A 160 8.58 -13.15 6.52
CA LEU A 160 9.05 -13.63 7.82
C LEU A 160 8.03 -13.42 8.93
N LEU A 161 7.40 -12.24 8.98
CA LEU A 161 6.34 -11.96 9.95
C LEU A 161 5.08 -12.78 9.67
N ALA A 162 4.71 -12.97 8.41
CA ALA A 162 3.58 -13.83 8.04
C ALA A 162 3.79 -15.26 8.52
N ALA A 163 5.00 -15.77 8.34
CA ALA A 163 5.39 -17.05 8.83
C ALA A 163 5.28 -17.20 10.34
N TRP A 164 5.86 -16.25 11.03
CA TRP A 164 5.89 -16.26 12.49
C TRP A 164 4.49 -16.07 13.12
N LEU A 165 3.66 -15.22 12.56
CA LEU A 165 2.35 -14.88 13.12
C LEU A 165 1.22 -15.80 12.66
N ILE A 166 1.27 -16.28 11.42
CA ILE A 166 0.21 -17.05 10.78
C ILE A 166 0.56 -18.57 10.81
N GLY A 167 1.83 -18.90 10.82
CA GLY A 167 2.29 -20.28 11.02
C GLY A 167 1.95 -21.21 9.85
N SER A 168 1.21 -22.30 10.13
CA SER A 168 0.96 -23.41 9.20
C SER A 168 0.18 -23.03 7.93
N ASP A 169 -0.56 -21.93 7.93
CA ASP A 169 -1.32 -21.46 6.75
C ASP A 169 -0.44 -20.82 5.69
N VAL A 170 0.81 -20.47 6.03
CA VAL A 170 1.83 -19.98 5.08
C VAL A 170 2.63 -21.19 4.57
N ARG A 171 2.90 -21.23 3.27
CA ARG A 171 3.73 -22.30 2.66
C ARG A 171 5.18 -22.24 3.16
N PHE A 172 5.38 -22.56 4.46
CA PHE A 172 6.69 -22.58 5.14
C PHE A 172 7.36 -23.96 5.01
N SER A 173 7.53 -24.38 3.77
CA SER A 173 8.48 -25.47 3.45
C SER A 173 9.72 -24.84 2.80
N ALA A 174 10.81 -25.59 2.71
CA ALA A 174 11.97 -25.13 1.93
C ALA A 174 11.58 -24.73 0.51
N ASN A 175 10.61 -25.41 -0.09
CA ASN A 175 10.03 -25.07 -1.40
C ASN A 175 9.24 -23.74 -1.36
N GLY A 176 8.52 -23.45 -0.29
CA GLY A 176 7.80 -22.18 -0.13
C GLY A 176 8.75 -20.98 0.03
N LEU A 177 9.82 -21.12 0.79
CA LEU A 177 10.88 -20.11 0.87
C LEU A 177 11.56 -19.88 -0.48
N LEU A 178 11.81 -20.97 -1.23
CA LEU A 178 12.37 -20.90 -2.57
C LEU A 178 11.40 -20.19 -3.54
N ALA A 179 10.09 -20.45 -3.45
CA ALA A 179 9.08 -19.76 -4.24
C ALA A 179 9.07 -18.24 -3.95
N ILE A 180 9.11 -17.83 -2.68
CA ILE A 180 9.23 -16.42 -2.30
C ILE A 180 10.50 -15.80 -2.89
N ALA A 181 11.64 -16.48 -2.75
CA ALA A 181 12.91 -15.99 -3.27
C ALA A 181 12.90 -15.88 -4.80
N THR A 182 12.35 -16.86 -5.52
CA THR A 182 12.34 -16.90 -6.98
C THR A 182 11.28 -15.99 -7.59
N GLN A 183 10.10 -15.90 -7.00
CA GLN A 183 9.00 -15.11 -7.56
C GLN A 183 8.99 -13.63 -7.11
N LEU A 184 9.56 -13.30 -5.95
CA LEU A 184 9.56 -11.93 -5.43
C LEU A 184 10.97 -11.32 -5.42
N LEU A 185 11.92 -11.97 -4.73
CA LEU A 185 13.23 -11.38 -4.48
C LEU A 185 14.14 -11.40 -5.71
N LEU A 186 14.20 -12.53 -6.42
CA LEU A 186 15.07 -12.67 -7.60
C LEU A 186 14.69 -11.69 -8.73
N PRO A 187 13.40 -11.55 -9.16
CA PRO A 187 13.03 -10.55 -10.15
C PRO A 187 13.31 -9.12 -9.69
N PHE A 188 13.10 -8.83 -8.42
CA PHE A 188 13.41 -7.51 -7.86
C PHE A 188 14.91 -7.22 -7.93
N LEU A 189 15.78 -8.13 -7.50
CA LEU A 189 17.23 -7.98 -7.58
C LEU A 189 17.73 -7.88 -9.03
N ALA A 190 17.16 -8.68 -9.94
CA ALA A 190 17.44 -8.58 -11.37
C ALA A 190 17.05 -7.20 -11.92
N GLY A 191 15.87 -6.69 -11.56
CA GLY A 191 15.44 -5.34 -11.92
C GLY A 191 16.38 -4.26 -11.39
N GLN A 192 16.85 -4.39 -10.16
CA GLN A 192 17.79 -3.46 -9.55
C GLN A 192 19.18 -3.53 -10.23
N ALA A 193 19.69 -4.73 -10.53
CA ALA A 193 20.96 -4.91 -11.25
C ALA A 193 20.93 -4.33 -12.66
N LEU A 194 19.80 -4.54 -13.36
CA LEU A 194 19.60 -4.06 -14.74
C LEU A 194 19.12 -2.61 -14.81
N ARG A 195 18.94 -1.94 -13.66
CA ARG A 195 18.37 -0.59 -13.59
C ARG A 195 19.07 0.43 -14.47
N ARG A 196 20.38 0.36 -14.61
CA ARG A 196 21.15 1.31 -15.44
C ARG A 196 20.68 1.32 -16.91
N TRP A 197 20.18 0.19 -17.39
CA TRP A 197 19.67 0.06 -18.77
C TRP A 197 18.15 0.23 -18.84
N THR A 198 17.41 -0.25 -17.84
CA THR A 198 15.95 -0.25 -17.85
C THR A 198 15.34 1.09 -17.39
N ALA A 199 16.01 1.85 -16.52
CA ALA A 199 15.49 3.10 -15.99
C ALA A 199 15.19 4.17 -17.06
N PRO A 200 16.01 4.37 -18.13
CA PRO A 200 15.67 5.30 -19.19
C PRO A 200 14.43 4.87 -20.00
N PHE A 201 14.28 3.58 -20.27
CA PHE A 201 13.10 3.02 -20.94
C PHE A 201 11.84 3.20 -20.07
N ILE A 202 11.92 2.87 -18.78
CA ILE A 202 10.85 3.04 -17.80
C ILE A 202 10.42 4.52 -17.71
N GLY A 203 11.38 5.43 -17.69
CA GLY A 203 11.12 6.87 -17.67
C GLY A 203 10.33 7.38 -18.87
N ARG A 204 10.56 6.80 -20.05
CA ARG A 204 9.87 7.15 -21.32
C ARG A 204 8.46 6.54 -21.41
N HIS A 205 8.24 5.34 -20.86
CA HIS A 205 7.00 4.56 -21.04
C HIS A 205 6.15 4.48 -19.77
N LYS A 206 6.17 5.51 -18.92
CA LYS A 206 5.46 5.53 -17.63
C LYS A 206 3.98 5.15 -17.71
N LYS A 207 3.26 5.58 -18.76
CA LYS A 207 1.83 5.28 -18.94
C LYS A 207 1.58 3.80 -19.21
N VAL A 208 2.36 3.19 -20.11
CA VAL A 208 2.24 1.75 -20.45
C VAL A 208 2.57 0.88 -19.25
N LEU A 209 3.65 1.23 -18.53
CA LEU A 209 4.07 0.49 -17.35
C LEU A 209 3.09 0.63 -16.18
N ALA A 210 2.42 1.78 -16.04
CA ALA A 210 1.34 1.92 -15.06
C ALA A 210 0.11 1.06 -15.43
N LEU A 211 -0.19 0.90 -16.72
CA LEU A 211 -1.25 -0.01 -17.18
C LEU A 211 -0.87 -1.46 -16.94
N LEU A 212 0.38 -1.82 -17.20
CA LEU A 212 0.91 -3.16 -16.93
C LEU A 212 0.84 -3.50 -15.43
N ASP A 213 1.29 -2.60 -14.55
CA ASP A 213 1.18 -2.78 -13.10
C ASP A 213 -0.27 -3.04 -12.67
N ARG A 214 -1.21 -2.19 -13.13
CA ARG A 214 -2.63 -2.33 -12.78
C ARG A 214 -3.23 -3.60 -13.34
N GLY A 215 -2.95 -3.93 -14.60
CA GLY A 215 -3.42 -5.15 -15.25
C GLY A 215 -2.91 -6.42 -14.57
N SER A 216 -1.64 -6.45 -14.17
CA SER A 216 -1.05 -7.56 -13.43
C SER A 216 -1.74 -7.76 -12.07
N ILE A 217 -2.04 -6.69 -11.35
CA ILE A 217 -2.75 -6.78 -10.07
C ILE A 217 -4.20 -7.27 -10.28
N LEU A 218 -4.91 -6.79 -11.32
CA LEU A 218 -6.25 -7.29 -11.64
C LEU A 218 -6.22 -8.78 -11.98
N LEU A 219 -5.22 -9.25 -12.72
CA LEU A 219 -5.05 -10.66 -13.04
C LEU A 219 -4.83 -11.52 -11.78
N VAL A 220 -3.97 -11.07 -10.85
CA VAL A 220 -3.75 -11.75 -9.56
C VAL A 220 -5.04 -11.80 -8.74
N VAL A 221 -5.80 -10.72 -8.70
CA VAL A 221 -7.11 -10.68 -8.01
C VAL A 221 -8.09 -11.64 -8.65
N TYR A 222 -8.21 -11.61 -9.98
CA TYR A 222 -9.07 -12.53 -10.70
C TYR A 222 -8.75 -14.00 -10.40
N THR A 223 -7.47 -14.38 -10.46
CA THR A 223 -7.01 -15.74 -10.19
C THR A 223 -7.35 -16.18 -8.77
N ALA A 224 -7.03 -15.33 -7.77
CA ALA A 224 -7.25 -15.64 -6.36
C ALA A 224 -8.74 -15.77 -6.01
N PHE A 225 -9.58 -14.87 -6.55
CA PHE A 225 -11.03 -14.93 -6.31
C PHE A 225 -11.71 -16.05 -7.09
N SER A 226 -11.29 -16.31 -8.33
CA SER A 226 -11.79 -17.40 -9.16
C SER A 226 -11.58 -18.76 -8.49
N ARG A 227 -10.38 -19.03 -7.94
CA ARG A 227 -10.11 -20.24 -7.17
C ARG A 227 -10.99 -20.34 -5.93
N GLY A 228 -11.16 -19.25 -5.19
CA GLY A 228 -12.06 -19.21 -4.04
C GLY A 228 -13.52 -19.51 -4.38
N MET A 229 -13.99 -19.14 -5.59
CA MET A 229 -15.34 -19.47 -6.08
C MET A 229 -15.48 -20.96 -6.39
N THR A 230 -14.51 -21.52 -7.10
CA THR A 230 -14.54 -22.97 -7.45
C THR A 230 -14.42 -23.87 -6.23
N GLU A 231 -13.72 -23.44 -5.18
CA GLU A 231 -13.58 -24.15 -3.92
C GLU A 231 -14.72 -23.90 -2.93
N GLY A 232 -15.70 -23.06 -3.26
CA GLY A 232 -16.85 -22.77 -2.42
C GLY A 232 -16.53 -22.00 -1.13
N ILE A 233 -15.36 -21.39 -1.04
CA ILE A 233 -14.87 -20.69 0.18
C ILE A 233 -15.78 -19.51 0.53
N TRP A 234 -16.34 -18.84 -0.46
CA TRP A 234 -17.20 -17.67 -0.31
C TRP A 234 -18.54 -17.97 0.35
N ASN A 235 -19.02 -19.23 0.27
CA ASN A 235 -20.25 -19.65 0.94
C ASN A 235 -20.16 -19.58 2.48
N GLN A 236 -18.94 -19.47 3.03
CA GLN A 236 -18.70 -19.35 4.46
C GLN A 236 -18.67 -17.89 4.96
N ILE A 237 -18.72 -16.90 4.04
CA ILE A 237 -18.61 -15.48 4.37
C ILE A 237 -20.01 -14.86 4.38
N THR A 238 -20.56 -14.66 5.58
CA THR A 238 -21.84 -13.99 5.77
C THR A 238 -21.70 -12.45 5.76
N PRO A 239 -22.78 -11.70 5.41
CA PRO A 239 -22.78 -10.24 5.50
C PRO A 239 -22.38 -9.71 6.89
N ALA A 240 -22.81 -10.41 7.95
CA ALA A 240 -22.44 -10.06 9.32
C ALA A 240 -20.93 -10.12 9.56
N ARG A 241 -20.25 -11.13 9.04
CA ARG A 241 -18.78 -11.26 9.11
C ARG A 241 -18.05 -10.18 8.31
N LEU A 242 -18.61 -9.75 7.17
CA LEU A 242 -18.04 -8.62 6.40
C LEU A 242 -18.16 -7.31 7.17
N VAL A 243 -19.29 -7.05 7.82
CA VAL A 243 -19.49 -5.87 8.68
C VAL A 243 -18.52 -5.91 9.87
N ALA A 244 -18.38 -7.07 10.51
CA ALA A 244 -17.46 -7.25 11.63
C ALA A 244 -16.00 -7.03 11.18
N LEU A 245 -15.60 -7.56 10.02
CA LEU A 245 -14.28 -7.34 9.44
C LEU A 245 -14.03 -5.85 9.15
N LEU A 246 -15.01 -5.16 8.57
CA LEU A 246 -14.91 -3.73 8.30
C LEU A 246 -14.79 -2.92 9.61
N GLY A 247 -15.54 -3.29 10.65
CA GLY A 247 -15.42 -2.70 11.99
C GLY A 247 -14.03 -2.90 12.61
N LEU A 248 -13.47 -4.12 12.53
CA LEU A 248 -12.12 -4.40 12.99
C LEU A 248 -11.07 -3.64 12.17
N ALA A 249 -11.21 -3.59 10.85
CA ALA A 249 -10.33 -2.83 9.97
C ALA A 249 -10.36 -1.34 10.32
N ALA A 250 -11.54 -0.78 10.59
CA ALA A 250 -11.70 0.60 11.04
C ALA A 250 -11.05 0.85 12.41
N ALA A 251 -11.17 -0.08 13.35
CA ALA A 251 -10.53 0.01 14.65
C ALA A 251 -9.00 -0.02 14.52
N VAL A 252 -8.44 -0.96 13.74
CA VAL A 252 -7.00 -1.04 13.46
C VAL A 252 -6.50 0.25 12.81
N LEU A 253 -7.20 0.78 11.81
CA LEU A 253 -6.83 2.04 11.18
C LEU A 253 -6.89 3.21 12.16
N GLY A 254 -7.95 3.33 12.95
CA GLY A 254 -8.14 4.38 13.96
C GLY A 254 -7.03 4.34 15.02
N LEU A 255 -6.70 3.16 15.53
CA LEU A 255 -5.61 2.96 16.49
C LEU A 255 -4.24 3.30 15.85
N ALA A 256 -3.99 2.89 14.62
CA ALA A 256 -2.75 3.23 13.91
C ALA A 256 -2.61 4.74 13.69
N LEU A 257 -3.66 5.43 13.23
CA LEU A 257 -3.68 6.88 13.03
C LEU A 257 -3.48 7.65 14.34
N THR A 258 -4.14 7.24 15.42
CA THR A 258 -4.02 7.90 16.72
C THR A 258 -2.65 7.67 17.34
N THR A 259 -2.14 6.43 17.31
CA THR A 259 -0.82 6.08 17.87
C THR A 259 0.30 6.77 17.10
N THR A 260 0.28 6.74 15.76
CA THR A 260 1.30 7.43 14.94
C THR A 260 1.26 8.94 15.13
N SER A 261 0.07 9.54 15.23
CA SER A 261 -0.09 10.98 15.50
C SER A 261 0.42 11.36 16.89
N PHE A 262 0.11 10.55 17.91
CA PHE A 262 0.57 10.75 19.28
C PHE A 262 2.10 10.60 19.38
N THR A 263 2.67 9.53 18.85
CA THR A 263 4.11 9.25 18.85
C THR A 263 4.87 10.37 18.14
N ALA A 264 4.41 10.79 16.96
CA ALA A 264 5.06 11.85 16.21
C ALA A 264 5.05 13.20 16.95
N ARG A 265 3.98 13.49 17.72
CA ARG A 265 3.92 14.70 18.57
C ARG A 265 4.85 14.58 19.76
N ARG A 266 4.84 13.44 20.46
CA ARG A 266 5.69 13.22 21.65
C ARG A 266 7.18 13.23 21.33
N LEU A 267 7.57 12.76 20.15
CA LEU A 267 8.96 12.78 19.70
C LEU A 267 9.41 14.14 19.13
N GLY A 268 8.54 15.17 19.17
CA GLY A 268 8.90 16.54 18.79
C GLY A 268 9.08 16.75 17.28
N PHE A 269 8.52 15.91 16.42
CA PHE A 269 8.61 16.09 14.97
C PHE A 269 7.89 17.37 14.52
N ARG A 270 8.47 18.05 13.51
CA ARG A 270 7.85 19.21 12.85
C ARG A 270 6.50 18.81 12.22
N ARG A 271 5.63 19.79 12.00
CA ARG A 271 4.28 19.53 11.46
C ARG A 271 4.32 18.72 10.16
N GLU A 272 5.22 19.09 9.23
CA GLU A 272 5.35 18.45 7.92
C GLU A 272 5.75 16.98 8.05
N ASP A 273 6.69 16.67 8.96
CA ASP A 273 7.15 15.31 9.24
C ASP A 273 6.09 14.49 9.97
N ARG A 274 5.31 15.13 10.89
CA ARG A 274 4.17 14.45 11.55
C ARG A 274 3.12 14.00 10.55
N VAL A 275 2.79 14.85 9.57
CA VAL A 275 1.87 14.50 8.47
C VAL A 275 2.38 13.26 7.73
N THR A 276 3.66 13.25 7.38
CA THR A 276 4.31 12.13 6.71
C THR A 276 4.27 10.85 7.54
N ILE A 277 4.65 10.93 8.83
CA ILE A 277 4.64 9.77 9.75
C ILE A 277 3.24 9.17 9.84
N VAL A 278 2.21 10.01 9.97
CA VAL A 278 0.83 9.53 10.10
C VAL A 278 0.39 8.79 8.84
N PHE A 279 0.56 9.37 7.66
CA PHE A 279 0.09 8.71 6.44
C PHE A 279 0.97 7.53 6.02
N CYS A 280 2.30 7.64 6.09
CA CYS A 280 3.17 6.52 5.76
C CYS A 280 3.10 5.40 6.81
N GLY A 281 2.92 5.72 8.08
CA GLY A 281 2.85 4.75 9.17
C GLY A 281 1.51 4.07 9.34
N SER A 282 0.41 4.61 8.76
CA SER A 282 -0.94 4.04 8.90
C SER A 282 -1.47 3.39 7.63
N ASN A 283 -0.88 3.66 6.48
CA ASN A 283 -1.33 3.11 5.20
C ASN A 283 -0.67 1.77 4.90
N LYS A 284 -1.42 0.87 4.27
CA LYS A 284 -0.98 -0.45 3.81
C LYS A 284 -1.08 -0.58 2.30
N SER A 285 -0.10 -1.23 1.69
CA SER A 285 0.02 -1.34 0.24
C SER A 285 -0.81 -2.49 -0.32
N LEU A 286 -1.86 -2.17 -1.06
CA LEU A 286 -2.59 -3.17 -1.83
C LEU A 286 -1.72 -3.72 -2.98
N ALA A 287 -1.00 -2.84 -3.67
CA ALA A 287 -0.21 -3.19 -4.86
C ALA A 287 0.91 -4.20 -4.59
N THR A 288 1.58 -4.11 -3.44
CA THR A 288 2.60 -5.10 -3.03
C THR A 288 1.99 -6.27 -2.27
N GLY A 289 0.92 -6.04 -1.50
CA GLY A 289 0.29 -7.06 -0.67
C GLY A 289 -0.43 -8.14 -1.50
N LEU A 290 -1.13 -7.78 -2.58
CA LEU A 290 -1.85 -8.75 -3.40
C LEU A 290 -0.92 -9.80 -4.05
N PRO A 291 0.16 -9.41 -4.75
CA PRO A 291 1.11 -10.39 -5.29
C PRO A 291 1.78 -11.23 -4.19
N MET A 292 2.13 -10.62 -3.05
CA MET A 292 2.69 -11.36 -1.92
C MET A 292 1.72 -12.38 -1.35
N ALA A 293 0.43 -12.02 -1.22
CA ALA A 293 -0.60 -12.96 -0.76
C ALA A 293 -0.73 -14.16 -1.70
N ALA A 294 -0.73 -13.92 -3.01
CA ALA A 294 -0.82 -15.00 -4.00
C ALA A 294 0.34 -15.99 -3.87
N VAL A 295 1.56 -15.49 -3.67
CA VAL A 295 2.76 -16.34 -3.49
C VAL A 295 2.76 -17.07 -2.15
N LEU A 296 2.39 -16.38 -1.06
CA LEU A 296 2.46 -16.94 0.30
C LEU A 296 1.35 -17.94 0.59
N PHE A 297 0.14 -17.70 0.09
CA PHE A 297 -1.05 -18.49 0.41
C PHE A 297 -1.55 -19.35 -0.76
N GLY A 298 -1.07 -19.10 -1.97
CA GLY A 298 -1.46 -19.88 -3.16
C GLY A 298 -2.97 -19.92 -3.34
N ASP A 299 -3.56 -21.13 -3.31
CA ASP A 299 -5.00 -21.33 -3.54
C ASP A 299 -5.87 -20.70 -2.44
N ALA A 300 -5.35 -20.57 -1.22
CA ALA A 300 -6.06 -19.90 -0.11
C ALA A 300 -6.00 -18.36 -0.16
N ALA A 301 -5.35 -17.76 -1.15
CA ALA A 301 -5.13 -16.31 -1.21
C ALA A 301 -6.43 -15.48 -1.30
N GLY A 302 -7.50 -15.99 -1.92
CA GLY A 302 -8.75 -15.24 -2.13
C GLY A 302 -9.33 -14.63 -0.84
N PRO A 303 -9.70 -15.42 0.17
CA PRO A 303 -10.21 -14.92 1.45
C PRO A 303 -9.20 -14.08 2.23
N VAL A 304 -7.90 -14.38 2.10
CA VAL A 304 -6.82 -13.65 2.77
C VAL A 304 -6.62 -12.25 2.19
N ILE A 305 -6.87 -12.07 0.90
CA ILE A 305 -6.78 -10.78 0.20
C ILE A 305 -7.92 -9.82 0.60
N LEU A 306 -9.11 -10.35 0.93
CA LEU A 306 -10.31 -9.54 1.18
C LEU A 306 -10.13 -8.49 2.29
N PRO A 307 -9.58 -8.81 3.49
CA PRO A 307 -9.34 -7.81 4.52
C PRO A 307 -8.43 -6.67 4.05
N LEU A 308 -7.39 -6.98 3.28
CA LEU A 308 -6.47 -5.98 2.74
C LEU A 308 -7.18 -5.05 1.73
N MET A 309 -8.06 -5.60 0.88
CA MET A 309 -8.85 -4.79 -0.07
C MET A 309 -9.80 -3.84 0.65
N LEU A 310 -10.55 -4.34 1.63
CA LEU A 310 -11.49 -3.52 2.41
C LEU A 310 -10.76 -2.43 3.21
N PHE A 311 -9.68 -2.79 3.88
CA PHE A 311 -8.85 -1.83 4.60
C PHE A 311 -8.28 -0.76 3.69
N HIS A 312 -7.81 -1.13 2.49
CA HIS A 312 -7.25 -0.18 1.53
C HIS A 312 -8.27 0.88 1.11
N GLN A 313 -9.53 0.49 0.86
CA GLN A 313 -10.58 1.45 0.55
C GLN A 313 -10.88 2.36 1.73
N LEU A 314 -11.00 1.78 2.93
CA LEU A 314 -11.26 2.51 4.15
C LEU A 314 -10.16 3.53 4.44
N GLN A 315 -8.88 3.12 4.34
CA GLN A 315 -7.75 4.03 4.59
C GLN A 315 -7.74 5.19 3.59
N LEU A 316 -8.02 4.96 2.29
CA LEU A 316 -8.07 6.03 1.29
C LEU A 316 -9.15 7.05 1.63
N MET A 317 -10.35 6.60 1.98
CA MET A 317 -11.47 7.48 2.34
C MET A 317 -11.17 8.29 3.61
N VAL A 318 -10.79 7.62 4.69
CA VAL A 318 -10.53 8.26 5.99
C VAL A 318 -9.33 9.20 5.90
N CYS A 319 -8.22 8.75 5.31
CA CYS A 319 -7.02 9.58 5.19
C CYS A 319 -7.21 10.76 4.23
N ALA A 320 -8.03 10.65 3.18
CA ALA A 320 -8.35 11.77 2.30
C ALA A 320 -9.14 12.87 3.05
N ILE A 321 -10.10 12.48 3.91
CA ILE A 321 -10.84 13.43 4.76
C ILE A 321 -9.88 14.13 5.72
N ILE A 322 -8.98 13.38 6.38
CA ILE A 322 -7.99 13.93 7.30
C ILE A 322 -7.04 14.88 6.56
N ALA A 323 -6.51 14.48 5.39
CA ALA A 323 -5.61 15.30 4.58
C ALA A 323 -6.26 16.62 4.15
N GLY A 324 -7.52 16.58 3.71
CA GLY A 324 -8.29 17.76 3.36
C GLY A 324 -8.50 18.71 4.55
N ARG A 325 -8.80 18.16 5.75
CA ARG A 325 -8.91 18.97 6.97
C ARG A 325 -7.58 19.61 7.38
N TRP A 326 -6.48 18.88 7.26
CA TRP A 326 -5.15 19.37 7.61
C TRP A 326 -4.62 20.40 6.62
N SER A 327 -4.98 20.28 5.35
CA SER A 327 -4.67 21.28 4.32
C SER A 327 -5.25 22.65 4.66
N ARG A 328 -6.51 22.70 5.11
CA ARG A 328 -7.22 23.96 5.47
C ARG A 328 -6.67 24.60 6.76
N ARG A 329 -6.08 23.81 7.67
CA ARG A 329 -5.50 24.29 8.94
C ARG A 329 -4.02 24.68 8.82
N ALA A 330 -3.40 24.51 7.66
CA ALA A 330 -2.02 24.93 7.46
C ALA A 330 -1.98 26.48 7.42
N PRO A 331 -1.18 27.13 8.28
CA PRO A 331 -1.08 28.60 8.22
C PRO A 331 -0.60 29.05 6.85
N GLU A 332 -1.12 30.17 6.38
CA GLU A 332 -0.66 30.88 5.17
C GLU A 332 0.75 31.51 5.33
N ALA A 333 1.57 30.98 6.19
CA ALA A 333 2.90 31.50 6.55
C ALA A 333 3.89 31.62 5.39
N ALA A 334 3.54 31.13 4.19
CA ALA A 334 4.39 31.28 3.01
C ALA A 334 4.10 32.53 2.17
N SER A 335 2.91 33.11 2.28
CA SER A 335 2.56 34.36 1.57
C SER A 335 3.09 35.61 2.29
N ALA A 336 3.10 35.60 3.61
CA ALA A 336 3.56 36.73 4.42
C ALA A 336 5.10 36.96 4.38
N GLN A 337 5.89 35.95 4.06
CA GLN A 337 7.33 36.10 3.88
C GLN A 337 7.71 36.64 2.50
N GLY A 338 6.95 36.29 1.45
CA GLY A 338 7.13 36.84 0.12
C GLY A 338 6.78 38.34 0.02
N GLU A 339 5.75 38.77 0.75
CA GLU A 339 5.33 40.17 0.78
C GLU A 339 6.29 41.06 1.58
N ARG A 340 6.88 40.55 2.68
CA ARG A 340 7.88 41.29 3.46
C ARG A 340 9.20 41.50 2.71
N VAL A 341 9.61 40.54 1.86
CA VAL A 341 10.83 40.68 1.06
C VAL A 341 10.64 41.71 -0.07
N GLN A 342 9.44 41.76 -0.70
CA GLN A 342 9.16 42.74 -1.74
C GLN A 342 9.02 44.20 -1.20
N ILE A 343 8.53 44.37 0.03
CA ILE A 343 8.42 45.69 0.63
C ILE A 343 9.79 46.25 1.08
N THR A 344 10.75 45.39 1.36
CA THR A 344 12.09 45.81 1.75
C THR A 344 12.98 46.19 0.54
N GLU A 345 12.75 45.59 -0.62
CA GLU A 345 13.46 45.92 -1.88
C GLU A 345 12.94 47.21 -2.58
N VAL A 346 11.74 47.67 -2.24
CA VAL A 346 11.16 48.90 -2.84
C VAL A 346 11.48 50.16 -2.00
N ARG A 347 12.08 49.98 -0.80
CA ARG A 347 12.47 51.09 0.11
C ARG A 347 13.96 51.26 0.30
N GLY A 348 14.81 50.55 -0.39
CA GLY A 348 16.25 50.77 -0.51
C GLY A 348 16.61 51.28 -1.89
#